data_2098a06cc2f0852808b6aa5026d97829
#
_entry.id   2098a06cc2f0852808b6aa5026d97829
#
_cell.length_a   1.000
_cell.length_b   1.000
_cell.length_c   1.000
_cell.angle_alpha   90.00
_cell.angle_beta   90.00
_cell.angle_gamma   90.00
#
_symmetry.space_group_name_H-M   'P 1'
#
loop_
_entity.id
_entity.type
_entity.pdbx_description
1 polymer ?
#
loop_
_entity_poly.entity_id
_entity_poly.type
_entity_poly.pdbx_seq_one_letter_code
_entity_poly.pdbx_strand_id
1 'polypeptide(L)'
;VYMRAAEMLLIEAEGNARAGQQEKAVALLNALKSARKAKLFAAGTSSALIDEILIERRKELWGEGFALSDILRTQQSVVRKAYSHADGSAITVDVITPDGTTKNVAAQGHRVVKFPDGSNFSANSSYYLFAIPRDEVNNNENL
;
A
#
# COMPACT_ATOMS: atom_id res chain seq x y z
N VAL A 1 -14.15 2.71 17.44
CA VAL A 1 -13.53 1.37 17.35
C VAL A 1 -12.07 1.58 17.03
N TYR A 2 -11.17 1.22 17.95
CA TYR A 2 -9.72 1.44 17.80
C TYR A 2 -9.06 0.37 16.93
N MET A 3 -9.71 -0.79 16.74
CA MET A 3 -9.19 -1.88 15.91
C MET A 3 -10.35 -2.55 15.16
N ARG A 4 -10.12 -2.87 13.90
CA ARG A 4 -11.11 -3.54 13.06
C ARG A 4 -10.73 -5.02 12.90
N ALA A 5 -11.74 -5.90 12.85
CA ALA A 5 -11.51 -7.34 12.64
C ALA A 5 -10.70 -7.61 11.36
N ALA A 6 -10.96 -6.86 10.29
CA ALA A 6 -10.20 -6.97 9.05
C ALA A 6 -8.72 -6.58 9.19
N GLU A 7 -8.42 -5.58 10.03
CA GLU A 7 -7.03 -5.19 10.33
C GLU A 7 -6.30 -6.33 11.05
N MET A 8 -6.93 -6.90 12.09
CA MET A 8 -6.35 -8.02 12.85
C MET A 8 -6.10 -9.23 11.95
N LEU A 9 -7.05 -9.54 11.09
CA LEU A 9 -6.92 -10.65 10.14
C LEU A 9 -5.75 -10.43 9.16
N LEU A 10 -5.55 -9.20 8.68
CA LEU A 10 -4.43 -8.86 7.79
C LEU A 10 -3.08 -8.84 8.53
N ILE A 11 -3.05 -8.45 9.81
CA ILE A 11 -1.85 -8.56 10.65
C ILE A 11 -1.48 -10.03 10.84
N GLU A 12 -2.45 -10.89 11.15
CA GLU A 12 -2.23 -12.32 11.30
C GLU A 12 -1.77 -12.96 9.97
N ALA A 13 -2.37 -12.58 8.86
CA ALA A 13 -1.98 -13.05 7.53
C ALA A 13 -0.53 -12.68 7.22
N GLU A 14 -0.13 -11.42 7.46
CA GLU A 14 1.25 -10.98 7.24
C GLU A 14 2.23 -11.69 8.17
N GLY A 15 1.89 -11.85 9.45
CA GLY A 15 2.72 -12.57 10.42
C GLY A 15 2.97 -14.02 10.00
N ASN A 16 1.92 -14.74 9.58
CA ASN A 16 2.04 -16.11 9.06
C ASN A 16 2.88 -16.16 7.77
N ALA A 17 2.68 -15.22 6.84
CA ALA A 17 3.48 -15.17 5.60
C ALA A 17 4.97 -14.97 5.89
N ARG A 18 5.31 -14.06 6.81
CA ARG A 18 6.70 -13.80 7.22
C ARG A 18 7.32 -14.96 8.01
N ALA A 19 6.51 -15.72 8.75
CA ALA A 19 6.91 -16.93 9.47
C ALA A 19 7.02 -18.19 8.57
N GLY A 20 6.79 -18.05 7.25
CA GLY A 20 6.84 -19.17 6.32
C GLY A 20 5.57 -20.04 6.30
N GLN A 21 4.54 -19.69 7.04
CA GLN A 21 3.26 -20.42 7.09
C GLN A 21 2.32 -19.96 5.97
N GLN A 22 2.72 -20.20 4.72
CA GLN A 22 2.07 -19.63 3.55
C GLN A 22 0.60 -20.05 3.41
N GLU A 23 0.29 -21.33 3.67
CA GLU A 23 -1.10 -21.85 3.53
C GLU A 23 -2.06 -21.10 4.46
N LYS A 24 -1.65 -20.86 5.72
CA LYS A 24 -2.46 -20.12 6.68
C LYS A 24 -2.62 -18.66 6.24
N ALA A 25 -1.54 -18.02 5.80
CA ALA A 25 -1.57 -16.65 5.33
C ALA A 25 -2.51 -16.48 4.12
N VAL A 26 -2.45 -17.40 3.16
CA VAL A 26 -3.35 -17.41 1.98
C VAL A 26 -4.79 -17.63 2.40
N ALA A 27 -5.06 -18.54 3.35
CA ALA A 27 -6.41 -18.80 3.83
C ALA A 27 -7.03 -17.55 4.47
N LEU A 28 -6.28 -16.86 5.34
CA LEU A 28 -6.70 -15.62 5.99
C LEU A 28 -6.94 -14.49 4.98
N LEU A 29 -6.00 -14.27 4.06
CA LEU A 29 -6.13 -13.27 3.00
C LEU A 29 -7.38 -13.55 2.16
N ASN A 30 -7.56 -14.80 1.72
CA ASN A 30 -8.69 -15.18 0.87
C ASN A 30 -10.02 -15.15 1.60
N ALA A 31 -10.07 -15.35 2.92
CA ALA A 31 -11.27 -15.16 3.70
C ALA A 31 -11.76 -13.70 3.61
N LEU A 32 -10.84 -12.72 3.74
CA LEU A 32 -11.17 -11.31 3.56
C LEU A 32 -11.58 -10.99 2.12
N LYS A 33 -10.79 -11.44 1.14
CA LYS A 33 -11.05 -11.18 -0.29
C LYS A 33 -12.41 -11.77 -0.71
N SER A 34 -12.76 -12.96 -0.23
CA SER A 34 -14.06 -13.58 -0.46
C SER A 34 -15.20 -12.74 0.13
N ALA A 35 -15.07 -12.29 1.38
CA ALA A 35 -16.07 -11.43 2.02
C ALA A 35 -16.26 -10.10 1.28
N ARG A 36 -15.25 -9.61 0.56
CA ARG A 36 -15.29 -8.40 -0.28
C ARG A 36 -15.64 -8.69 -1.74
N LYS A 37 -15.94 -9.95 -2.10
CA LYS A 37 -16.18 -10.41 -3.49
C LYS A 37 -15.03 -10.03 -4.44
N ALA A 38 -13.81 -10.01 -3.92
CA ALA A 38 -12.60 -9.72 -4.67
C ALA A 38 -11.98 -11.00 -5.23
N LYS A 39 -11.15 -10.86 -6.28
CA LYS A 39 -10.41 -11.98 -6.86
C LYS A 39 -9.49 -12.59 -5.80
N LEU A 40 -9.59 -13.90 -5.61
CA LEU A 40 -8.77 -14.61 -4.64
C LEU A 40 -7.30 -14.65 -5.09
N PHE A 41 -6.40 -14.66 -4.12
CA PHE A 41 -4.98 -14.94 -4.35
C PHE A 41 -4.83 -16.45 -4.61
N ALA A 42 -4.25 -16.82 -5.76
CA ALA A 42 -4.15 -18.21 -6.15
C ALA A 42 -2.91 -18.89 -5.56
N ALA A 43 -1.74 -18.53 -6.07
CA ALA A 43 -0.45 -19.05 -5.63
C ALA A 43 0.65 -18.06 -6.02
N GLY A 44 1.75 -18.07 -5.29
CA GLY A 44 2.88 -17.18 -5.56
C GLY A 44 4.02 -17.42 -4.59
N THR A 45 5.09 -16.66 -4.77
CA THR A 45 6.19 -16.63 -3.81
C THR A 45 5.76 -15.98 -2.49
N SER A 46 6.51 -16.20 -1.41
CA SER A 46 6.29 -15.51 -0.13
C SER A 46 6.29 -13.99 -0.30
N SER A 47 7.16 -13.46 -1.15
CA SER A 47 7.20 -12.02 -1.43
C SER A 47 5.90 -11.55 -2.09
N ALA A 48 5.43 -12.25 -3.13
CA ALA A 48 4.19 -11.92 -3.82
C ALA A 48 2.96 -11.97 -2.89
N LEU A 49 2.95 -12.92 -1.95
CA LEU A 49 1.90 -13.03 -0.94
C LEU A 49 1.93 -11.84 0.03
N ILE A 50 3.11 -11.46 0.52
CA ILE A 50 3.28 -10.30 1.40
C ILE A 50 2.86 -9.02 0.67
N ASP A 51 3.27 -8.84 -0.57
CA ASP A 51 2.88 -7.68 -1.38
C ASP A 51 1.36 -7.60 -1.57
N GLU A 52 0.70 -8.72 -1.85
CA GLU A 52 -0.76 -8.77 -1.96
C GLU A 52 -1.46 -8.44 -0.64
N ILE A 53 -0.95 -8.96 0.50
CA ILE A 53 -1.47 -8.61 1.83
C ILE A 53 -1.35 -7.10 2.09
N LEU A 54 -0.22 -6.49 1.76
CA LEU A 54 -0.02 -5.05 1.91
C LEU A 54 -0.93 -4.22 0.99
N ILE A 55 -1.21 -4.72 -0.22
CA ILE A 55 -2.18 -4.12 -1.14
C ILE A 55 -3.59 -4.18 -0.54
N GLU A 56 -4.00 -5.34 -0.01
CA GLU A 56 -5.31 -5.48 0.62
C GLU A 56 -5.43 -4.63 1.90
N ARG A 57 -4.36 -4.52 2.71
CA ARG A 57 -4.34 -3.57 3.84
C ARG A 57 -4.59 -2.14 3.39
N ARG A 58 -3.95 -1.71 2.32
CA ARG A 58 -4.11 -0.35 1.78
C ARG A 58 -5.54 -0.08 1.29
N LYS A 59 -6.20 -1.09 0.71
CA LYS A 59 -7.61 -1.00 0.27
C LYS A 59 -8.57 -1.00 1.45
N GLU A 60 -8.40 -1.95 2.37
CA GLU A 60 -9.32 -2.17 3.50
C GLU A 60 -9.24 -1.03 4.52
N LEU A 61 -8.04 -0.47 4.74
CA LEU A 61 -7.77 0.59 5.72
C LEU A 61 -7.57 1.96 5.04
N TRP A 62 -8.17 2.13 3.86
CA TRP A 62 -8.06 3.38 3.12
C TRP A 62 -8.60 4.57 3.92
N GLY A 63 -7.83 5.67 3.98
CA GLY A 63 -8.20 6.87 4.72
C GLY A 63 -7.99 6.81 6.23
N GLU A 64 -7.52 5.69 6.78
CA GLU A 64 -7.31 5.50 8.23
C GLU A 64 -5.87 5.81 8.69
N GLY A 65 -4.99 6.31 7.80
CA GLY A 65 -3.63 6.75 8.15
C GLY A 65 -2.57 5.65 8.16
N PHE A 66 -2.93 4.39 7.99
CA PHE A 66 -1.99 3.25 8.09
C PHE A 66 -0.94 3.17 6.97
N ALA A 67 -1.21 3.79 5.82
CA ALA A 67 -0.34 3.67 4.65
C ALA A 67 1.09 4.15 4.90
N LEU A 68 1.28 5.27 5.60
CA LEU A 68 2.60 5.79 5.94
C LEU A 68 3.32 4.85 6.91
N SER A 69 2.64 4.38 7.95
CA SER A 69 3.20 3.42 8.91
C SER A 69 3.63 2.13 8.23
N ASP A 70 2.84 1.61 7.28
CA ASP A 70 3.19 0.42 6.52
C ASP A 70 4.43 0.66 5.63
N ILE A 71 4.55 1.82 4.98
CA ILE A 71 5.72 2.20 4.19
C ILE A 71 6.98 2.24 5.07
N LEU A 72 6.91 2.90 6.22
CA LEU A 72 8.04 3.05 7.14
C LEU A 72 8.50 1.70 7.70
N ARG A 73 7.58 0.88 8.23
CA ARG A 73 7.92 -0.41 8.85
C ARG A 73 8.41 -1.46 7.87
N THR A 74 7.91 -1.43 6.62
CA THR A 74 8.33 -2.39 5.59
C THR A 74 9.53 -1.94 4.79
N GLN A 75 9.96 -0.69 4.97
CA GLN A 75 11.09 -0.08 4.27
C GLN A 75 10.98 -0.19 2.74
N GLN A 76 9.75 -0.17 2.24
CA GLN A 76 9.50 -0.23 0.80
C GLN A 76 9.54 1.15 0.17
N SER A 77 9.95 1.18 -1.09
CA SER A 77 9.80 2.38 -1.92
C SER A 77 8.32 2.61 -2.28
N VAL A 78 7.93 3.87 -2.41
CA VAL A 78 6.60 4.24 -2.89
C VAL A 78 6.63 4.40 -4.40
N VAL A 79 5.82 3.62 -5.09
CA VAL A 79 5.64 3.77 -6.54
C VAL A 79 4.34 4.53 -6.78
N ARG A 80 4.46 5.77 -7.23
CA ARG A 80 3.34 6.58 -7.69
C ARG A 80 3.31 6.59 -9.22
N LYS A 81 2.25 6.03 -9.78
CA LYS A 81 2.06 6.06 -11.24
C LYS A 81 1.71 7.47 -11.69
N ALA A 82 2.25 7.87 -12.84
CA ALA A 82 1.97 9.16 -13.45
C ALA A 82 0.48 9.29 -13.80
N TYR A 83 0.02 10.53 -13.98
CA TYR A 83 -1.34 10.85 -14.39
C TYR A 83 -1.62 10.45 -15.86
N SER A 84 -0.61 10.60 -16.71
CA SER A 84 -0.65 10.25 -18.12
C SER A 84 0.69 9.69 -18.57
N HIS A 85 0.73 9.06 -19.73
CA HIS A 85 1.97 8.72 -20.41
C HIS A 85 2.78 9.96 -20.80
N ALA A 86 4.06 9.78 -21.10
CA ALA A 86 4.95 10.87 -21.49
C ALA A 86 4.49 11.61 -22.78
N ASP A 87 3.77 10.91 -23.64
CA ASP A 87 3.16 11.46 -24.87
C ASP A 87 1.82 12.17 -24.63
N GLY A 88 1.38 12.26 -23.35
CA GLY A 88 0.11 12.89 -22.98
C GLY A 88 -1.11 11.97 -23.11
N SER A 89 -0.98 10.75 -23.60
CA SER A 89 -2.09 9.81 -23.68
C SER A 89 -2.56 9.35 -22.30
N ALA A 90 -3.84 9.00 -22.17
CA ALA A 90 -4.42 8.54 -20.93
C ALA A 90 -3.89 7.12 -20.56
N ILE A 91 -3.49 6.94 -19.31
CA ILE A 91 -3.27 5.62 -18.75
C ILE A 91 -4.64 4.99 -18.49
N THR A 92 -4.86 3.78 -19.01
CA THR A 92 -6.12 3.06 -18.80
C THR A 92 -5.92 1.83 -17.92
N VAL A 93 -6.99 1.44 -17.22
CA VAL A 93 -7.03 0.23 -16.39
C VAL A 93 -8.32 -0.52 -16.63
N ASP A 94 -8.25 -1.83 -16.52
CA ASP A 94 -9.44 -2.67 -16.56
C ASP A 94 -10.07 -2.74 -15.18
N VAL A 95 -11.33 -2.36 -15.09
CA VAL A 95 -12.13 -2.38 -13.87
C VAL A 95 -13.23 -3.41 -14.01
N ILE A 96 -13.34 -4.29 -13.03
CA ILE A 96 -14.46 -5.24 -12.93
C ILE A 96 -15.64 -4.50 -12.29
N THR A 97 -16.74 -4.39 -13.03
CA THR A 97 -17.97 -3.77 -12.56
C THR A 97 -18.76 -4.73 -11.65
N PRO A 98 -19.72 -4.25 -10.85
CA PRO A 98 -20.49 -5.09 -9.92
C PRO A 98 -21.26 -6.25 -10.59
N ASP A 99 -21.56 -6.12 -11.88
CA ASP A 99 -22.17 -7.17 -12.69
C ASP A 99 -21.18 -8.21 -13.23
N GLY A 100 -19.88 -8.09 -12.88
CA GLY A 100 -18.82 -8.99 -13.30
C GLY A 100 -18.23 -8.70 -14.68
N THR A 101 -18.69 -7.64 -15.37
CA THR A 101 -18.10 -7.24 -16.65
C THR A 101 -16.82 -6.45 -16.45
N THR A 102 -15.91 -6.54 -17.43
CA THR A 102 -14.68 -5.74 -17.44
C THR A 102 -14.86 -4.52 -18.31
N LYS A 103 -14.57 -3.33 -17.76
CA LYS A 103 -14.55 -2.07 -18.52
C LYS A 103 -13.16 -1.46 -18.45
N ASN A 104 -12.63 -1.04 -19.60
CA ASN A 104 -11.42 -0.25 -19.67
C ASN A 104 -11.78 1.23 -19.42
N VAL A 105 -11.18 1.82 -18.40
CA VAL A 105 -11.45 3.21 -17.99
C VAL A 105 -10.14 3.98 -17.85
N ALA A 106 -10.19 5.29 -18.08
CA ALA A 106 -9.04 6.15 -17.84
C ALA A 106 -8.67 6.15 -16.35
N ALA A 107 -7.43 5.76 -16.05
CA ALA A 107 -6.92 5.75 -14.69
C ALA A 107 -6.62 7.17 -14.20
N GLN A 108 -6.93 7.42 -12.93
CA GLN A 108 -6.49 8.63 -12.24
C GLN A 108 -5.13 8.34 -11.60
N GLY A 109 -4.07 8.90 -12.15
CA GLY A 109 -2.72 8.77 -11.59
C GLY A 109 -2.38 9.90 -10.63
N HIS A 110 -1.15 9.87 -10.12
CA HIS A 110 -0.62 10.94 -9.28
C HIS A 110 0.04 12.03 -10.15
N ARG A 111 -0.26 13.30 -9.84
CA ARG A 111 0.45 14.44 -10.47
C ARG A 111 1.87 14.56 -9.97
N VAL A 112 2.10 14.25 -8.70
CA VAL A 112 3.41 14.28 -8.07
C VAL A 112 3.92 12.85 -7.96
N VAL A 113 4.90 12.50 -8.78
CA VAL A 113 5.49 11.15 -8.87
C VAL A 113 6.92 11.09 -8.34
N LYS A 114 7.47 12.23 -7.91
CA LYS A 114 8.83 12.39 -7.36
C LYS A 114 8.82 13.36 -6.19
N PHE A 115 9.87 13.33 -5.38
CA PHE A 115 10.11 14.35 -4.37
C PHE A 115 10.42 15.74 -5.03
N PRO A 116 10.33 16.85 -4.26
CA PRO A 116 10.60 18.20 -4.78
C PRO A 116 11.98 18.38 -5.40
N ASP A 117 12.98 17.62 -4.95
CA ASP A 117 14.34 17.61 -5.48
C ASP A 117 14.52 16.76 -6.75
N GLY A 118 13.43 16.18 -7.26
CA GLY A 118 13.42 15.31 -8.44
C GLY A 118 13.83 13.86 -8.18
N SER A 119 14.18 13.49 -6.94
CA SER A 119 14.49 12.11 -6.58
C SER A 119 13.23 11.22 -6.53
N ASN A 120 13.43 9.92 -6.68
CA ASN A 120 12.34 8.95 -6.57
C ASN A 120 11.94 8.74 -5.09
N PHE A 121 10.70 8.31 -4.86
CA PHE A 121 10.22 7.90 -3.53
C PHE A 121 10.90 6.59 -3.10
N SER A 122 12.17 6.67 -2.75
CA SER A 122 12.98 5.53 -2.31
C SER A 122 12.65 5.13 -0.86
N ALA A 123 12.94 3.87 -0.53
CA ALA A 123 12.83 3.39 0.84
C ALA A 123 13.70 4.23 1.79
N ASN A 124 13.25 4.40 3.02
CA ASN A 124 13.96 5.12 4.10
C ASN A 124 14.35 6.56 3.75
N SER A 125 13.66 7.20 2.81
CA SER A 125 13.91 8.60 2.49
C SER A 125 13.63 9.49 3.70
N SER A 126 14.49 10.48 3.94
CA SER A 126 14.28 11.51 4.96
C SER A 126 12.99 12.31 4.75
N TYR A 127 12.46 12.36 3.54
CA TYR A 127 11.17 13.00 3.24
C TYR A 127 9.97 12.30 3.88
N TYR A 128 10.11 11.07 4.38
CA TYR A 128 9.05 10.39 5.13
C TYR A 128 9.06 10.74 6.62
N LEU A 129 10.09 11.42 7.10
CA LEU A 129 10.20 11.86 8.48
C LEU A 129 9.63 13.28 8.61
N PHE A 130 8.98 13.52 9.73
CA PHE A 130 8.60 14.88 10.09
C PHE A 130 9.87 15.68 10.42
N ALA A 131 9.99 16.86 9.82
CA ALA A 131 11.06 17.77 10.20
C ALA A 131 10.90 18.19 11.67
N ILE A 132 12.01 18.24 12.39
CA ILE A 132 12.01 18.81 13.73
C ILE A 132 11.63 20.30 13.59
N PRO A 133 10.65 20.81 14.36
CA PRO A 133 10.29 22.20 14.32
C PRO A 133 11.50 23.11 14.54
N ARG A 134 11.57 24.21 13.77
CA ARG A 134 12.72 25.13 13.86
C ARG A 134 12.91 25.68 15.28
N ASP A 135 11.82 25.92 16.00
CA ASP A 135 11.89 26.40 17.37
C ASP A 135 12.52 25.39 18.32
N GLU A 136 12.26 24.09 18.09
CA GLU A 136 12.92 23.01 18.84
C GLU A 136 14.41 22.95 18.52
N VAL A 137 14.80 23.05 17.25
CA VAL A 137 16.21 23.08 16.84
C VAL A 137 16.95 24.26 17.46
N ASN A 138 16.29 25.42 17.55
CA ASN A 138 16.93 26.65 18.04
C ASN A 138 17.02 26.74 19.58
N ASN A 139 16.15 26.03 20.31
CA ASN A 139 16.00 26.19 21.76
C ASN A 139 16.35 24.92 22.56
N ASN A 140 16.63 23.80 21.89
CA ASN A 140 16.99 22.55 22.55
C ASN A 140 18.48 22.28 22.39
N GLU A 141 19.25 22.47 23.46
CA GLU A 141 20.70 22.25 23.49
C GLU A 141 21.12 20.76 23.37
N ASN A 142 20.15 19.83 23.39
CA ASN A 142 20.39 18.40 23.33
C ASN A 142 20.09 17.77 21.95
N LEU A 143 19.87 18.58 20.91
CA LEU A 143 19.65 18.14 19.54
C LEU A 143 20.95 18.17 18.70
#